data_e7dc184a9120b998ac209028250ac408
#
_entry.id   e7dc184a9120b998ac209028250ac408
#
_cell.length_a   1.000
_cell.length_b   1.000
_cell.length_c   1.000
_cell.angle_alpha   90.00
_cell.angle_beta   90.00
_cell.angle_gamma   90.00
#
_symmetry.space_group_name_H-M   'P 1'
#
loop_
_entity.id
_entity.type
_entity.pdbx_description
1 polymer ?
#
loop_
_entity_poly.entity_id
_entity_poly.type
_entity_poly.pdbx_seq_one_letter_code
_entity_poly.pdbx_strand_id
1 'polypeptide(L)'
;MIPNDFPALNFDLGDTADQLRASVRGLTADEIAPIADRIDKSNEFPRALWPKLGALGLHGITVEEEYGGSGLGYLEHCIAMEEISRGSASIGLSYGAHSNLCVNQLRRNGSDVQKRKYLPKLISGEHVGALAMSESGAGSDVVSMTLRADKKGDRYVLNGTKFWITNGPCADTLVVYAKTDPKGGPRGITAFLIEKGFKGFRTAQKLDKLGMRGSDTGELIFEDCEVPAENVLGEVGKGVNVLMSGLDYERSVLAAGPLGIMQAAMDVVIPYVHQRKQFGQPIGSFQLVQGKLADMYTTMNACRAYVYAVAKACDRGETARKDAAGAILYAGEKATQLTLDAIQLLGGNGYINDYPTGRLLRDAKLYEIGAGTSEIRRWLIGRELFEETA
;
A
#
# COMPACT_ATOMS: atom_id res chain seq x y z
N MET A 1 22.96 -2.44 3.10
CA MET A 1 22.91 -2.23 4.57
C MET A 1 21.96 -1.07 4.78
N ILE A 2 20.91 -1.23 5.57
CA ILE A 2 20.14 -0.07 6.05
C ILE A 2 21.01 0.55 7.12
N PRO A 3 21.63 1.72 6.89
CA PRO A 3 22.38 2.34 7.96
C PRO A 3 21.35 2.98 8.88
N ASN A 4 21.15 2.63 10.05
CA ASN A 4 21.42 3.40 11.11
C ASN A 4 20.56 3.64 12.23
N ASP A 5 21.24 3.83 13.21
CA ASP A 5 20.93 4.46 14.48
C ASP A 5 21.26 5.97 14.50
N PHE A 6 20.62 6.78 13.66
CA PHE A 6 20.61 8.19 14.01
C PHE A 6 19.52 8.45 15.06
N PRO A 7 19.71 9.43 15.94
CA PRO A 7 18.74 9.73 16.99
C PRO A 7 17.34 9.98 16.39
N ALA A 8 16.38 9.12 16.74
CA ALA A 8 14.99 9.24 16.32
C ALA A 8 14.11 9.50 17.55
N LEU A 9 12.95 10.13 17.33
CA LEU A 9 11.95 10.26 18.37
C LEU A 9 11.39 8.87 18.73
N ASN A 10 11.45 8.52 20.02
CA ASN A 10 10.78 7.33 20.52
C ASN A 10 9.28 7.62 20.70
N PHE A 11 8.43 6.83 20.04
CA PHE A 11 6.98 6.95 20.12
C PHE A 11 6.36 6.06 21.19
N ASP A 12 7.15 5.28 21.91
CA ASP A 12 6.72 4.37 22.99
C ASP A 12 5.54 3.48 22.52
N LEU A 13 5.79 2.70 21.48
CA LEU A 13 4.75 1.89 20.82
C LEU A 13 4.52 0.54 21.51
N GLY A 14 5.40 0.16 22.43
CA GLY A 14 5.35 -1.08 23.19
C GLY A 14 6.20 -2.20 22.60
N ASP A 15 6.49 -3.23 23.45
CA ASP A 15 7.45 -4.29 23.16
C ASP A 15 7.11 -5.09 21.90
N THR A 16 5.83 -5.39 21.66
CA THR A 16 5.38 -6.13 20.46
C THR A 16 5.73 -5.36 19.18
N ALA A 17 5.43 -4.07 19.16
CA ALA A 17 5.72 -3.19 18.03
C ALA A 17 7.24 -3.06 17.79
N ASP A 18 8.04 -2.95 18.86
CA ASP A 18 9.49 -2.84 18.77
C ASP A 18 10.14 -4.15 18.28
N GLN A 19 9.69 -5.31 18.77
CA GLN A 19 10.17 -6.62 18.32
C GLN A 19 9.81 -6.86 16.84
N LEU A 20 8.57 -6.54 16.44
CA LEU A 20 8.16 -6.64 15.04
C LEU A 20 8.99 -5.72 14.15
N ARG A 21 9.19 -4.46 14.56
CA ARG A 21 10.04 -3.51 13.84
C ARG A 21 11.46 -4.05 13.64
N ALA A 22 12.07 -4.60 14.69
CA ALA A 22 13.41 -5.17 14.62
C ALA A 22 13.47 -6.35 13.64
N SER A 23 12.49 -7.25 13.68
CA SER A 23 12.41 -8.42 12.81
C SER A 23 12.22 -8.03 11.34
N VAL A 24 11.29 -7.12 11.06
CA VAL A 24 11.01 -6.65 9.69
C VAL A 24 12.20 -5.85 9.14
N ARG A 25 12.84 -5.03 9.98
CA ARG A 25 14.05 -4.28 9.61
C ARG A 25 15.19 -5.22 9.25
N GLY A 26 15.40 -6.30 10.00
CA GLY A 26 16.39 -7.33 9.68
C GLY A 26 16.14 -7.94 8.29
N LEU A 27 14.94 -8.45 8.05
CA LEU A 27 14.58 -8.99 6.73
C LEU A 27 14.77 -7.93 5.63
N THR A 28 14.36 -6.71 5.88
CA THR A 28 14.45 -5.62 4.90
C THR A 28 15.91 -5.28 4.58
N ALA A 29 16.78 -5.25 5.58
CA ALA A 29 18.22 -4.98 5.41
C ALA A 29 18.92 -6.08 4.63
N ASP A 30 18.56 -7.33 4.88
CA ASP A 30 19.25 -8.50 4.32
C ASP A 30 18.72 -8.89 2.93
N GLU A 31 17.41 -8.76 2.69
CA GLU A 31 16.76 -9.34 1.52
C GLU A 31 16.17 -8.31 0.54
N ILE A 32 15.75 -7.13 1.01
CA ILE A 32 15.02 -6.14 0.19
C ILE A 32 15.93 -4.99 -0.25
N ALA A 33 16.56 -4.32 0.69
CA ALA A 33 17.37 -3.14 0.40
C ALA A 33 18.53 -3.41 -0.59
N PRO A 34 19.25 -4.56 -0.52
CA PRO A 34 20.34 -4.85 -1.45
C PRO A 34 19.92 -5.00 -2.90
N ILE A 35 18.65 -5.32 -3.15
CA ILE A 35 18.13 -5.58 -4.50
C ILE A 35 17.22 -4.45 -5.03
N ALA A 36 16.99 -3.39 -4.24
CA ALA A 36 16.02 -2.36 -4.56
C ALA A 36 16.30 -1.64 -5.90
N ASP A 37 17.57 -1.34 -6.21
CA ASP A 37 17.93 -0.71 -7.49
C ASP A 37 17.76 -1.66 -8.68
N ARG A 38 18.06 -2.94 -8.49
CA ARG A 38 17.81 -3.96 -9.52
C ARG A 38 16.32 -4.08 -9.81
N ILE A 39 15.48 -4.09 -8.77
CA ILE A 39 14.02 -4.14 -8.88
C ILE A 39 13.49 -2.92 -9.66
N ASP A 40 13.97 -1.72 -9.34
CA ASP A 40 13.56 -0.50 -10.06
C ASP A 40 13.94 -0.56 -11.55
N LYS A 41 15.16 -1.01 -11.86
CA LYS A 41 15.65 -1.13 -13.25
C LYS A 41 14.90 -2.21 -14.04
N SER A 42 14.71 -3.39 -13.47
CA SER A 42 14.06 -4.52 -14.16
C SER A 42 12.54 -4.40 -14.24
N ASN A 43 11.93 -3.59 -13.38
CA ASN A 43 10.47 -3.53 -13.19
C ASN A 43 9.87 -4.91 -12.83
N GLU A 44 10.59 -5.74 -12.05
CA GLU A 44 10.17 -7.10 -11.71
C GLU A 44 10.10 -7.29 -10.19
N PHE A 45 9.00 -7.89 -9.73
CA PHE A 45 8.85 -8.29 -8.32
C PHE A 45 9.59 -9.60 -8.05
N PRO A 46 10.49 -9.67 -7.05
CA PRO A 46 11.19 -10.91 -6.70
C PRO A 46 10.25 -11.87 -5.94
N ARG A 47 9.63 -12.80 -6.67
CA ARG A 47 8.58 -13.71 -6.15
C ARG A 47 8.98 -14.49 -4.90
N ALA A 48 10.29 -14.77 -4.74
CA ALA A 48 10.80 -15.44 -3.54
C ALA A 48 10.57 -14.67 -2.23
N LEU A 49 10.21 -13.38 -2.29
CA LEU A 49 9.88 -12.60 -1.10
C LEU A 49 8.52 -12.97 -0.51
N TRP A 50 7.53 -13.42 -1.31
CA TRP A 50 6.20 -13.74 -0.80
C TRP A 50 6.25 -14.78 0.36
N PRO A 51 6.84 -15.98 0.18
CA PRO A 51 6.91 -16.93 1.29
C PRO A 51 7.80 -16.46 2.44
N LYS A 52 8.82 -15.61 2.19
CA LYS A 52 9.66 -15.06 3.26
C LYS A 52 8.90 -14.09 4.15
N LEU A 53 8.09 -13.20 3.55
CA LEU A 53 7.19 -12.30 4.28
C LEU A 53 6.10 -13.10 5.03
N GLY A 54 5.57 -14.15 4.40
CA GLY A 54 4.61 -15.07 5.02
C GLY A 54 5.18 -15.81 6.22
N ALA A 55 6.43 -16.29 6.16
CA ALA A 55 7.10 -16.97 7.25
C ALA A 55 7.30 -16.11 8.51
N LEU A 56 7.32 -14.78 8.34
CA LEU A 56 7.31 -13.81 9.45
C LEU A 56 5.89 -13.40 9.88
N GLY A 57 4.84 -14.03 9.35
CA GLY A 57 3.43 -13.71 9.66
C GLY A 57 2.94 -12.38 9.11
N LEU A 58 3.71 -11.70 8.24
CA LEU A 58 3.43 -10.32 7.83
C LEU A 58 2.18 -10.19 6.94
N HIS A 59 1.84 -11.22 6.17
CA HIS A 59 0.65 -11.18 5.31
C HIS A 59 -0.67 -11.25 6.08
N GLY A 60 -0.64 -11.86 7.28
CA GLY A 60 -1.80 -12.06 8.13
C GLY A 60 -1.74 -11.29 9.46
N ILE A 61 -1.03 -10.17 9.56
CA ILE A 61 -0.85 -9.44 10.82
C ILE A 61 -2.18 -9.20 11.55
N THR A 62 -3.21 -8.74 10.84
CA THR A 62 -4.52 -8.40 11.42
C THR A 62 -5.53 -9.55 11.38
N VAL A 63 -5.15 -10.71 10.84
CA VAL A 63 -6.04 -11.87 10.73
C VAL A 63 -6.00 -12.67 12.02
N GLU A 64 -7.14 -13.22 12.40
CA GLU A 64 -7.32 -14.08 13.57
C GLU A 64 -6.47 -15.35 13.45
N GLU A 65 -5.94 -15.84 14.59
CA GLU A 65 -5.07 -17.02 14.64
C GLU A 65 -5.74 -18.30 14.12
N GLU A 66 -7.07 -18.43 14.28
CA GLU A 66 -7.83 -19.58 13.76
C GLU A 66 -7.78 -19.73 12.24
N TYR A 67 -7.44 -18.66 11.50
CA TYR A 67 -7.24 -18.66 10.05
C TYR A 67 -5.75 -18.62 9.65
N GLY A 68 -4.84 -18.73 10.64
CA GLY A 68 -3.40 -18.71 10.44
C GLY A 68 -2.76 -17.32 10.51
N GLY A 69 -3.48 -16.31 10.96
CA GLY A 69 -2.98 -14.96 11.16
C GLY A 69 -2.23 -14.76 12.48
N SER A 70 -1.75 -13.53 12.70
CA SER A 70 -1.00 -13.15 13.91
C SER A 70 -1.86 -12.52 15.00
N GLY A 71 -3.11 -12.17 14.71
CA GLY A 71 -4.05 -11.55 15.67
C GLY A 71 -3.61 -10.19 16.20
N LEU A 72 -2.69 -9.50 15.50
CA LEU A 72 -2.17 -8.17 15.86
C LEU A 72 -3.01 -7.04 15.27
N GLY A 73 -2.60 -5.80 15.51
CA GLY A 73 -3.33 -4.61 15.11
C GLY A 73 -2.84 -3.95 13.82
N TYR A 74 -3.50 -2.85 13.48
CA TYR A 74 -3.13 -2.00 12.34
C TYR A 74 -1.89 -1.17 12.63
N LEU A 75 -1.55 -0.90 13.90
CA LEU A 75 -0.29 -0.26 14.26
C LEU A 75 0.89 -1.15 13.83
N GLU A 76 0.86 -2.44 14.15
CA GLU A 76 1.87 -3.41 13.75
C GLU A 76 1.92 -3.54 12.22
N HIS A 77 0.77 -3.48 11.55
CA HIS A 77 0.72 -3.50 10.09
C HIS A 77 1.38 -2.25 9.48
N CYS A 78 1.14 -1.06 10.05
CA CYS A 78 1.83 0.18 9.64
C CYS A 78 3.35 0.09 9.86
N ILE A 79 3.79 -0.48 10.97
CA ILE A 79 5.22 -0.68 11.25
C ILE A 79 5.86 -1.61 10.20
N ALA A 80 5.23 -2.73 9.87
CA ALA A 80 5.71 -3.63 8.83
C ALA A 80 5.77 -2.91 7.46
N MET A 81 4.71 -2.18 7.09
CA MET A 81 4.64 -1.42 5.85
C MET A 81 5.74 -0.35 5.77
N GLU A 82 6.01 0.36 6.85
CA GLU A 82 7.07 1.38 6.95
C GLU A 82 8.46 0.76 6.74
N GLU A 83 8.81 -0.29 7.48
CA GLU A 83 10.14 -0.90 7.40
C GLU A 83 10.39 -1.58 6.05
N ILE A 84 9.40 -2.27 5.47
CA ILE A 84 9.50 -2.84 4.10
C ILE A 84 9.70 -1.71 3.07
N SER A 85 8.92 -0.63 3.17
CA SER A 85 9.00 0.51 2.26
C SER A 85 10.31 1.28 2.37
N ARG A 86 10.97 1.28 3.55
CA ARG A 86 12.31 1.81 3.76
C ARG A 86 13.36 1.11 2.91
N GLY A 87 13.25 -0.20 2.71
CA GLY A 87 14.12 -0.95 1.80
C GLY A 87 13.74 -0.76 0.33
N SER A 88 12.45 -0.92 0.02
CA SER A 88 11.89 -0.71 -1.31
C SER A 88 10.40 -0.38 -1.22
N ALA A 89 10.04 0.83 -1.61
CA ALA A 89 8.64 1.27 -1.60
C ALA A 89 7.77 0.45 -2.56
N SER A 90 8.32 -0.05 -3.66
CA SER A 90 7.58 -0.92 -4.59
C SER A 90 7.25 -2.28 -3.99
N ILE A 91 8.14 -2.84 -3.17
CA ILE A 91 7.85 -4.07 -2.41
C ILE A 91 6.80 -3.78 -1.33
N GLY A 92 6.94 -2.65 -0.60
CA GLY A 92 5.95 -2.20 0.38
C GLY A 92 4.55 -2.03 -0.22
N LEU A 93 4.44 -1.42 -1.41
CA LEU A 93 3.17 -1.27 -2.12
C LEU A 93 2.53 -2.63 -2.46
N SER A 94 3.31 -3.56 -3.02
CA SER A 94 2.84 -4.91 -3.34
C SER A 94 2.42 -5.68 -2.08
N TYR A 95 3.20 -5.56 -1.00
CA TYR A 95 2.88 -6.11 0.30
C TYR A 95 1.55 -5.57 0.84
N GLY A 96 1.36 -4.25 0.86
CA GLY A 96 0.12 -3.62 1.33
C GLY A 96 -1.10 -3.98 0.49
N ALA A 97 -0.95 -4.09 -0.83
CA ALA A 97 -2.03 -4.53 -1.72
C ALA A 97 -2.44 -5.99 -1.45
N HIS A 98 -1.49 -6.84 -1.12
CA HIS A 98 -1.74 -8.23 -0.74
C HIS A 98 -2.38 -8.32 0.66
N SER A 99 -1.66 -7.86 1.69
CA SER A 99 -2.01 -8.08 3.10
C SER A 99 -3.20 -7.24 3.57
N ASN A 100 -3.37 -6.02 3.04
CA ASN A 100 -4.44 -5.14 3.47
C ASN A 100 -5.61 -5.07 2.48
N LEU A 101 -5.35 -4.88 1.18
CA LEU A 101 -6.45 -4.79 0.22
C LEU A 101 -7.15 -6.14 -0.03
N CYS A 102 -6.40 -7.23 -0.20
CA CYS A 102 -7.00 -8.54 -0.47
C CYS A 102 -7.31 -9.29 0.82
N VAL A 103 -6.28 -9.56 1.64
CA VAL A 103 -6.41 -10.39 2.86
C VAL A 103 -7.38 -9.75 3.86
N ASN A 104 -7.24 -8.46 4.17
CA ASN A 104 -8.10 -7.80 5.14
C ASN A 104 -9.56 -7.64 4.65
N GLN A 105 -9.78 -7.42 3.34
CA GLN A 105 -11.14 -7.42 2.79
C GLN A 105 -11.82 -8.78 2.92
N LEU A 106 -11.10 -9.85 2.61
CA LEU A 106 -11.58 -11.22 2.77
C LEU A 106 -11.84 -11.55 4.25
N ARG A 107 -10.91 -11.19 5.15
CA ARG A 107 -11.07 -11.33 6.59
C ARG A 107 -12.35 -10.66 7.10
N ARG A 108 -12.61 -9.44 6.68
CA ARG A 108 -13.73 -8.62 7.17
C ARG A 108 -15.09 -9.00 6.60
N ASN A 109 -15.14 -9.45 5.35
CA ASN A 109 -16.38 -9.60 4.60
C ASN A 109 -16.64 -11.05 4.11
N GLY A 110 -15.64 -11.92 4.20
CA GLY A 110 -15.77 -13.33 3.78
C GLY A 110 -16.60 -14.16 4.75
N SER A 111 -17.33 -15.13 4.21
CA SER A 111 -17.92 -16.20 5.01
C SER A 111 -16.81 -17.07 5.64
N ASP A 112 -17.13 -17.82 6.68
CA ASP A 112 -16.19 -18.75 7.31
C ASP A 112 -15.59 -19.74 6.30
N VAL A 113 -16.42 -20.27 5.39
CA VAL A 113 -15.98 -21.15 4.30
C VAL A 113 -14.96 -20.45 3.39
N GLN A 114 -15.22 -19.20 2.98
CA GLN A 114 -14.31 -18.43 2.14
C GLN A 114 -13.00 -18.13 2.88
N LYS A 115 -13.06 -17.73 4.16
CA LYS A 115 -11.88 -17.47 4.97
C LYS A 115 -10.99 -18.70 5.07
N ARG A 116 -11.57 -19.86 5.43
CA ARG A 116 -10.82 -21.13 5.53
C ARG A 116 -10.25 -21.62 4.20
N LYS A 117 -10.92 -21.31 3.10
CA LYS A 117 -10.46 -21.68 1.75
C LYS A 117 -9.26 -20.85 1.30
N TYR A 118 -9.29 -19.53 1.50
CA TYR A 118 -8.35 -18.61 0.85
C TYR A 118 -7.27 -18.05 1.78
N LEU A 119 -7.60 -17.72 3.06
CA LEU A 119 -6.66 -17.04 3.95
C LEU A 119 -5.37 -17.81 4.20
N PRO A 120 -5.36 -19.13 4.48
CA PRO A 120 -4.12 -19.83 4.79
C PRO A 120 -3.06 -19.72 3.69
N LYS A 121 -3.45 -19.85 2.43
CA LYS A 121 -2.53 -19.75 1.28
C LYS A 121 -2.08 -18.31 1.01
N LEU A 122 -2.93 -17.35 1.24
CA LEU A 122 -2.58 -15.93 1.15
C LEU A 122 -1.60 -15.55 2.28
N ILE A 123 -1.86 -15.98 3.50
CA ILE A 123 -1.03 -15.68 4.68
C ILE A 123 0.36 -16.31 4.57
N SER A 124 0.46 -17.55 4.07
CA SER A 124 1.75 -18.19 3.83
C SER A 124 2.56 -17.58 2.69
N GLY A 125 1.92 -16.80 1.81
CA GLY A 125 2.55 -16.29 0.59
C GLY A 125 2.64 -17.33 -0.54
N GLU A 126 1.98 -18.50 -0.41
CA GLU A 126 1.81 -19.46 -1.50
C GLU A 126 0.96 -18.84 -2.62
N HIS A 127 -0.11 -18.13 -2.24
CA HIS A 127 -0.95 -17.35 -3.15
C HIS A 127 -0.71 -15.86 -2.97
N VAL A 128 -0.75 -15.13 -4.08
CA VAL A 128 -0.68 -13.67 -4.10
C VAL A 128 -2.08 -13.09 -4.24
N GLY A 129 -2.38 -12.08 -3.41
CA GLY A 129 -3.66 -11.37 -3.42
C GLY A 129 -3.60 -10.03 -4.13
N ALA A 130 -4.72 -9.65 -4.76
CA ALA A 130 -4.93 -8.32 -5.34
C ALA A 130 -6.36 -7.83 -5.09
N LEU A 131 -6.57 -6.52 -5.25
CA LEU A 131 -7.90 -5.91 -5.29
C LEU A 131 -8.07 -5.15 -6.60
N ALA A 132 -9.17 -5.40 -7.30
CA ALA A 132 -9.46 -4.83 -8.62
C ALA A 132 -10.74 -4.00 -8.59
N MET A 133 -10.57 -2.69 -8.43
CA MET A 133 -11.65 -1.72 -8.37
C MET A 133 -11.68 -0.83 -9.61
N SER A 134 -10.54 -0.20 -9.93
CA SER A 134 -10.42 0.85 -10.94
C SER A 134 -10.50 0.32 -12.37
N GLU A 135 -11.02 1.17 -13.27
CA GLU A 135 -11.06 0.97 -14.71
C GLU A 135 -10.45 2.19 -15.40
N SER A 136 -10.07 2.09 -16.68
CA SER A 136 -9.49 3.20 -17.43
C SER A 136 -10.38 4.46 -17.46
N GLY A 137 -11.71 4.27 -17.42
CA GLY A 137 -12.72 5.33 -17.36
C GLY A 137 -13.29 5.61 -15.96
N ALA A 138 -12.89 4.87 -14.92
CA ALA A 138 -13.43 4.97 -13.57
C ALA A 138 -12.34 4.80 -12.50
N GLY A 139 -11.58 5.87 -12.26
CA GLY A 139 -10.56 5.96 -11.22
C GLY A 139 -11.09 6.61 -9.95
N SER A 140 -11.13 7.95 -9.88
CA SER A 140 -11.68 8.70 -8.75
C SER A 140 -13.18 8.45 -8.55
N ASP A 141 -13.94 8.36 -9.65
CA ASP A 141 -15.36 7.96 -9.65
C ASP A 141 -15.49 6.45 -9.87
N VAL A 142 -15.13 5.66 -8.86
CA VAL A 142 -15.16 4.20 -8.95
C VAL A 142 -16.56 3.62 -9.08
N VAL A 143 -17.60 4.35 -8.68
CA VAL A 143 -19.00 3.91 -8.81
C VAL A 143 -19.44 3.90 -10.27
N SER A 144 -18.79 4.68 -11.14
CA SER A 144 -19.02 4.69 -12.59
C SER A 144 -18.38 3.51 -13.34
N MET A 145 -17.81 2.53 -12.63
CA MET A 145 -17.26 1.30 -13.25
C MET A 145 -18.26 0.64 -14.18
N THR A 146 -17.75 -0.04 -15.20
CA THR A 146 -18.53 -0.66 -16.28
C THR A 146 -18.41 -2.18 -16.35
N LEU A 147 -17.43 -2.80 -15.65
CA LEU A 147 -17.31 -4.27 -15.56
C LEU A 147 -18.64 -4.84 -15.08
N ARG A 148 -19.26 -5.68 -15.89
CA ARG A 148 -20.59 -6.25 -15.65
C ARG A 148 -20.50 -7.68 -15.16
N ALA A 149 -21.42 -8.08 -14.29
CA ALA A 149 -21.60 -9.43 -13.79
C ALA A 149 -23.06 -9.87 -13.95
N ASP A 150 -23.35 -10.62 -15.00
CA ASP A 150 -24.70 -11.11 -15.30
C ASP A 150 -24.93 -12.45 -14.60
N LYS A 151 -26.01 -12.57 -13.80
CA LYS A 151 -26.36 -13.82 -13.12
C LYS A 151 -26.90 -14.85 -14.12
N LYS A 152 -26.32 -16.07 -14.12
CA LYS A 152 -26.74 -17.21 -14.95
C LYS A 152 -26.80 -18.48 -14.08
N GLY A 153 -27.99 -18.78 -13.56
CA GLY A 153 -28.19 -19.94 -12.69
C GLY A 153 -27.38 -19.83 -11.39
N ASP A 154 -26.45 -20.76 -11.19
CA ASP A 154 -25.58 -20.88 -10.03
C ASP A 154 -24.27 -20.08 -10.11
N ARG A 155 -24.11 -19.24 -11.14
CA ARG A 155 -22.89 -18.47 -11.39
C ARG A 155 -23.18 -17.06 -11.88
N TYR A 156 -22.13 -16.26 -11.93
CA TYR A 156 -22.08 -14.96 -12.60
C TYR A 156 -21.14 -15.04 -13.79
N VAL A 157 -21.45 -14.31 -14.86
CA VAL A 157 -20.59 -14.16 -16.03
C VAL A 157 -20.12 -12.72 -16.08
N LEU A 158 -18.81 -12.52 -15.90
CA LEU A 158 -18.18 -11.20 -15.88
C LEU A 158 -17.65 -10.84 -17.26
N ASN A 159 -17.93 -9.59 -17.69
CA ASN A 159 -17.44 -9.02 -18.94
C ASN A 159 -16.99 -7.58 -18.75
N GLY A 160 -15.74 -7.28 -19.16
CA GLY A 160 -15.10 -5.95 -19.08
C GLY A 160 -13.65 -6.03 -18.65
N THR A 161 -13.10 -4.91 -18.19
CA THR A 161 -11.67 -4.80 -17.82
C THR A 161 -11.49 -4.07 -16.49
N LYS A 162 -10.37 -4.32 -15.84
CA LYS A 162 -9.86 -3.53 -14.70
C LYS A 162 -8.46 -3.02 -15.03
N PHE A 163 -8.11 -1.83 -14.55
CA PHE A 163 -6.86 -1.18 -14.90
C PHE A 163 -6.12 -0.63 -13.67
N TRP A 164 -4.79 -0.53 -13.75
CA TRP A 164 -3.87 -0.14 -12.66
C TRP A 164 -3.92 -1.07 -11.44
N ILE A 165 -4.11 -2.37 -11.65
CA ILE A 165 -4.26 -3.31 -10.55
C ILE A 165 -2.91 -3.78 -10.05
N THR A 166 -2.54 -3.35 -8.84
CA THR A 166 -1.35 -3.80 -8.11
C THR A 166 -1.45 -5.28 -7.80
N ASN A 167 -0.37 -6.02 -8.04
CA ASN A 167 -0.28 -7.48 -8.02
C ASN A 167 -1.17 -8.19 -9.06
N GLY A 168 -2.03 -7.48 -9.79
CA GLY A 168 -2.95 -8.07 -10.76
C GLY A 168 -2.33 -9.09 -11.72
N PRO A 169 -1.17 -8.79 -12.35
CA PRO A 169 -0.51 -9.72 -13.27
C PRO A 169 -0.05 -11.04 -12.65
N CYS A 170 0.17 -11.08 -11.34
CA CYS A 170 0.68 -12.26 -10.64
C CYS A 170 -0.27 -12.86 -9.60
N ALA A 171 -1.42 -12.21 -9.34
CA ALA A 171 -2.36 -12.62 -8.30
C ALA A 171 -3.00 -13.98 -8.59
N ASP A 172 -3.11 -14.79 -7.54
CA ASP A 172 -3.81 -16.08 -7.55
C ASP A 172 -5.25 -15.95 -7.06
N THR A 173 -5.52 -14.97 -6.17
CA THR A 173 -6.85 -14.64 -5.63
C THR A 173 -7.06 -13.13 -5.66
N LEU A 174 -8.19 -12.68 -6.20
CA LEU A 174 -8.48 -11.25 -6.34
C LEU A 174 -9.85 -10.92 -5.74
N VAL A 175 -9.94 -9.77 -5.06
CA VAL A 175 -11.22 -9.12 -4.75
C VAL A 175 -11.58 -8.20 -5.90
N VAL A 176 -12.65 -8.48 -6.62
CA VAL A 176 -13.06 -7.75 -7.84
C VAL A 176 -14.45 -7.17 -7.66
N TYR A 177 -14.62 -5.90 -7.99
CA TYR A 177 -15.91 -5.21 -7.96
C TYR A 177 -16.50 -5.09 -9.35
N ALA A 178 -17.77 -5.53 -9.51
CA ALA A 178 -18.49 -5.51 -10.79
C ALA A 178 -19.96 -5.13 -10.61
N LYS A 179 -20.58 -4.60 -11.67
CA LYS A 179 -22.01 -4.28 -11.67
C LYS A 179 -22.87 -5.50 -11.93
N THR A 180 -23.63 -5.89 -10.92
CA THR A 180 -24.72 -6.88 -11.04
C THR A 180 -26.06 -6.23 -11.44
N ASP A 181 -26.23 -4.93 -11.18
CA ASP A 181 -27.30 -4.09 -11.70
C ASP A 181 -26.73 -2.79 -12.27
N PRO A 182 -26.65 -2.67 -13.61
CA PRO A 182 -26.12 -1.46 -14.26
C PRO A 182 -26.89 -0.17 -13.92
N LYS A 183 -28.18 -0.27 -13.53
CA LYS A 183 -29.02 0.87 -13.19
C LYS A 183 -29.07 1.16 -11.69
N GLY A 184 -28.52 0.28 -10.85
CA GLY A 184 -28.58 0.36 -9.39
C GLY A 184 -27.64 1.41 -8.77
N GLY A 185 -26.82 2.13 -9.57
CA GLY A 185 -25.81 3.05 -9.04
C GLY A 185 -24.86 2.35 -8.06
N PRO A 186 -24.61 2.93 -6.87
CA PRO A 186 -23.77 2.29 -5.83
C PRO A 186 -24.32 0.94 -5.35
N ARG A 187 -25.65 0.78 -5.32
CA ARG A 187 -26.33 -0.45 -4.90
C ARG A 187 -26.34 -1.54 -5.97
N GLY A 188 -25.89 -1.23 -7.17
CA GLY A 188 -25.75 -2.20 -8.26
C GLY A 188 -24.39 -2.90 -8.29
N ILE A 189 -23.46 -2.58 -7.38
CA ILE A 189 -22.11 -3.14 -7.36
C ILE A 189 -22.03 -4.29 -6.37
N THR A 190 -21.37 -5.39 -6.79
CA THR A 190 -21.10 -6.58 -5.98
C THR A 190 -19.60 -6.86 -5.98
N ALA A 191 -19.09 -7.36 -4.86
CA ALA A 191 -17.71 -7.82 -4.74
C ALA A 191 -17.64 -9.34 -4.97
N PHE A 192 -16.60 -9.78 -5.67
CA PHE A 192 -16.36 -11.18 -6.02
C PHE A 192 -14.95 -11.62 -5.65
N LEU A 193 -14.78 -12.87 -5.24
CA LEU A 193 -13.49 -13.53 -5.15
C LEU A 193 -13.21 -14.23 -6.49
N ILE A 194 -12.21 -13.77 -7.21
CA ILE A 194 -11.79 -14.34 -8.49
C ILE A 194 -10.52 -15.17 -8.28
N GLU A 195 -10.52 -16.39 -8.80
CA GLU A 195 -9.35 -17.25 -8.84
C GLU A 195 -8.67 -17.15 -10.20
N LYS A 196 -7.36 -17.16 -10.23
CA LYS A 196 -6.55 -17.08 -11.46
C LYS A 196 -6.95 -18.10 -12.53
N GLY A 197 -7.42 -19.27 -12.09
CA GLY A 197 -7.82 -20.36 -12.97
C GLY A 197 -9.24 -20.25 -13.56
N PHE A 198 -10.01 -19.22 -13.24
CA PHE A 198 -11.37 -19.10 -13.75
C PHE A 198 -11.37 -18.89 -15.27
N LYS A 199 -12.22 -19.68 -15.95
CA LYS A 199 -12.39 -19.56 -17.40
C LYS A 199 -12.86 -18.16 -17.77
N GLY A 200 -12.19 -17.53 -18.75
CA GLY A 200 -12.50 -16.19 -19.21
C GLY A 200 -11.82 -15.08 -18.41
N PHE A 201 -11.05 -15.39 -17.35
CA PHE A 201 -10.18 -14.44 -16.69
C PHE A 201 -8.75 -14.54 -17.25
N ARG A 202 -8.16 -13.38 -17.54
CA ARG A 202 -6.74 -13.29 -17.91
C ARG A 202 -6.16 -11.94 -17.55
N THR A 203 -4.84 -11.91 -17.39
CA THR A 203 -4.07 -10.66 -17.30
C THR A 203 -3.66 -10.22 -18.71
N ALA A 204 -3.66 -8.90 -18.98
CA ALA A 204 -3.21 -8.36 -20.25
C ALA A 204 -1.76 -7.89 -20.17
N GLN A 205 -1.54 -6.59 -20.06
CA GLN A 205 -0.20 -6.03 -20.02
C GLN A 205 0.23 -5.66 -18.61
N LYS A 206 1.52 -5.85 -18.33
CA LYS A 206 2.19 -5.22 -17.21
C LYS A 206 2.57 -3.79 -17.59
N LEU A 207 2.27 -2.84 -16.72
CA LEU A 207 2.48 -1.42 -17.02
C LEU A 207 3.93 -1.01 -16.72
N ASP A 208 4.51 -0.20 -17.60
CA ASP A 208 5.74 0.54 -17.33
C ASP A 208 5.40 1.85 -16.62
N LYS A 209 5.92 2.03 -15.41
CA LYS A 209 5.52 3.10 -14.49
C LYS A 209 6.66 4.07 -14.22
N LEU A 210 6.32 5.30 -13.84
CA LEU A 210 7.26 6.31 -13.38
C LEU A 210 8.07 5.84 -12.16
N GLY A 211 7.38 5.36 -11.14
CA GLY A 211 7.94 4.80 -9.90
C GLY A 211 7.23 3.50 -9.53
N MET A 212 7.52 2.98 -8.33
CA MET A 212 7.00 1.68 -7.85
C MET A 212 7.23 0.56 -8.88
N ARG A 213 8.35 0.62 -9.58
CA ARG A 213 8.60 -0.20 -10.77
C ARG A 213 8.65 -1.69 -10.47
N GLY A 214 9.17 -2.08 -9.32
CA GLY A 214 9.19 -3.48 -8.87
C GLY A 214 7.84 -4.02 -8.39
N SER A 215 6.78 -3.21 -8.36
CA SER A 215 5.42 -3.66 -8.04
C SER A 215 4.70 -4.06 -9.32
N ASP A 216 4.33 -5.34 -9.46
CA ASP A 216 3.59 -5.82 -10.62
C ASP A 216 2.22 -5.13 -10.68
N THR A 217 2.00 -4.32 -11.70
CA THR A 217 0.76 -3.57 -11.90
C THR A 217 0.30 -3.73 -13.33
N GLY A 218 -0.97 -4.04 -13.55
CA GLY A 218 -1.42 -4.36 -14.90
C GLY A 218 -2.91 -4.19 -15.12
N GLU A 219 -3.30 -4.60 -16.32
CA GLU A 219 -4.68 -4.69 -16.77
C GLU A 219 -5.19 -6.12 -16.59
N LEU A 220 -6.45 -6.24 -16.17
CA LEU A 220 -7.18 -7.49 -16.06
C LEU A 220 -8.34 -7.51 -17.06
N ILE A 221 -8.54 -8.64 -17.69
CA ILE A 221 -9.58 -8.84 -18.71
C ILE A 221 -10.50 -9.97 -18.29
N PHE A 222 -11.79 -9.72 -18.41
CA PHE A 222 -12.88 -10.65 -18.16
C PHE A 222 -13.70 -10.79 -19.44
N GLU A 223 -13.64 -11.96 -20.07
CA GLU A 223 -14.34 -12.30 -21.31
C GLU A 223 -15.17 -13.56 -21.06
N ASP A 224 -16.46 -13.39 -20.84
CA ASP A 224 -17.35 -14.47 -20.40
C ASP A 224 -16.77 -15.22 -19.17
N CYS A 225 -16.22 -14.47 -18.22
CA CYS A 225 -15.58 -15.06 -17.06
C CYS A 225 -16.62 -15.66 -16.11
N GLU A 226 -16.59 -16.98 -15.98
CA GLU A 226 -17.52 -17.73 -15.15
C GLU A 226 -17.08 -17.77 -13.70
N VAL A 227 -17.89 -17.19 -12.81
CA VAL A 227 -17.63 -17.08 -11.37
C VAL A 227 -18.77 -17.74 -10.59
N PRO A 228 -18.50 -18.77 -9.77
CA PRO A 228 -19.51 -19.41 -8.93
C PRO A 228 -20.22 -18.39 -8.02
N ALA A 229 -21.52 -18.56 -7.78
CA ALA A 229 -22.27 -17.64 -6.91
C ALA A 229 -21.75 -17.64 -5.46
N GLU A 230 -21.14 -18.73 -5.01
CA GLU A 230 -20.48 -18.84 -3.70
C GLU A 230 -19.23 -17.95 -3.55
N ASN A 231 -18.71 -17.43 -4.67
CA ASN A 231 -17.59 -16.50 -4.70
C ASN A 231 -18.01 -15.02 -4.56
N VAL A 232 -19.28 -14.73 -4.33
CA VAL A 232 -19.70 -13.38 -3.91
C VAL A 232 -19.11 -13.09 -2.54
N LEU A 233 -18.38 -12.00 -2.41
CA LEU A 233 -17.83 -11.52 -1.15
C LEU A 233 -18.83 -10.57 -0.48
N GLY A 234 -19.33 -10.95 0.68
CA GLY A 234 -20.44 -10.25 1.33
C GLY A 234 -21.79 -10.56 0.64
N GLU A 235 -22.57 -9.53 0.33
CA GLU A 235 -23.91 -9.66 -0.26
C GLU A 235 -23.98 -9.03 -1.65
N VAL A 236 -24.87 -9.58 -2.50
CA VAL A 236 -25.16 -9.02 -3.84
C VAL A 236 -25.71 -7.60 -3.69
N GLY A 237 -25.17 -6.66 -4.48
CA GLY A 237 -25.55 -5.24 -4.43
C GLY A 237 -24.95 -4.46 -3.24
N LYS A 238 -24.16 -5.11 -2.38
CA LYS A 238 -23.49 -4.48 -1.23
C LYS A 238 -21.98 -4.30 -1.43
N GLY A 239 -21.48 -4.42 -2.66
CA GLY A 239 -20.05 -4.29 -2.96
C GLY A 239 -19.46 -2.97 -2.54
N VAL A 240 -20.19 -1.86 -2.60
CA VAL A 240 -19.73 -0.56 -2.09
C VAL A 240 -19.53 -0.58 -0.56
N ASN A 241 -20.38 -1.29 0.18
CA ASN A 241 -20.22 -1.45 1.63
C ASN A 241 -18.94 -2.24 1.94
N VAL A 242 -18.68 -3.33 1.19
CA VAL A 242 -17.43 -4.10 1.28
C VAL A 242 -16.25 -3.18 1.03
N LEU A 243 -16.26 -2.43 -0.07
CA LEU A 243 -15.21 -1.50 -0.44
C LEU A 243 -14.95 -0.45 0.66
N MET A 244 -16.00 0.26 1.06
CA MET A 244 -15.87 1.35 2.04
C MET A 244 -15.41 0.85 3.42
N SER A 245 -15.85 -0.34 3.85
CA SER A 245 -15.41 -0.93 5.11
C SER A 245 -13.90 -1.17 5.18
N GLY A 246 -13.22 -1.31 4.04
CA GLY A 246 -11.79 -1.54 3.96
C GLY A 246 -10.95 -0.30 3.68
N LEU A 247 -11.53 0.72 2.99
CA LEU A 247 -10.77 1.88 2.51
C LEU A 247 -10.10 2.71 3.63
N ASP A 248 -10.72 2.81 4.79
CA ASP A 248 -10.18 3.60 5.89
C ASP A 248 -8.96 2.89 6.50
N TYR A 249 -9.03 1.56 6.63
CA TYR A 249 -7.88 0.73 7.03
C TYR A 249 -6.79 0.70 5.95
N GLU A 250 -7.19 0.65 4.68
CA GLU A 250 -6.26 0.76 3.55
C GLU A 250 -5.44 2.05 3.63
N ARG A 251 -6.13 3.19 3.77
CA ARG A 251 -5.48 4.49 3.84
C ARG A 251 -4.55 4.62 5.04
N SER A 252 -4.95 4.07 6.19
CA SER A 252 -4.13 4.05 7.40
C SER A 252 -2.82 3.28 7.19
N VAL A 253 -2.90 2.03 6.70
CA VAL A 253 -1.72 1.19 6.46
C VAL A 253 -0.86 1.75 5.33
N LEU A 254 -1.50 2.19 4.23
CA LEU A 254 -0.79 2.72 3.07
C LEU A 254 -0.05 4.02 3.40
N ALA A 255 -0.55 4.82 4.36
CA ALA A 255 0.13 6.04 4.84
C ALA A 255 1.51 5.76 5.46
N ALA A 256 1.78 4.54 5.89
CA ALA A 256 3.08 4.15 6.43
C ALA A 256 4.15 3.95 5.33
N GLY A 257 3.76 3.73 4.06
CA GLY A 257 4.71 3.65 2.95
C GLY A 257 5.54 4.93 2.76
N PRO A 258 4.92 6.11 2.70
CA PRO A 258 5.63 7.40 2.71
C PRO A 258 6.60 7.58 3.88
N LEU A 259 6.27 7.05 5.08
CA LEU A 259 7.19 7.09 6.24
C LEU A 259 8.49 6.33 5.95
N GLY A 260 8.37 5.14 5.36
CA GLY A 260 9.51 4.33 4.94
C GLY A 260 10.36 5.06 3.89
N ILE A 261 9.74 5.72 2.90
CA ILE A 261 10.44 6.52 1.88
C ILE A 261 11.19 7.70 2.53
N MET A 262 10.55 8.43 3.45
CA MET A 262 11.17 9.54 4.16
C MET A 262 12.36 9.05 4.99
N GLN A 263 12.23 7.93 5.68
CA GLN A 263 13.32 7.33 6.44
C GLN A 263 14.48 6.91 5.52
N ALA A 264 14.18 6.25 4.37
CA ALA A 264 15.20 5.89 3.39
C ALA A 264 15.95 7.11 2.84
N ALA A 265 15.24 8.22 2.62
CA ALA A 265 15.88 9.48 2.21
C ALA A 265 16.83 10.01 3.29
N MET A 266 16.42 9.98 4.56
CA MET A 266 17.28 10.37 5.69
C MET A 266 18.49 9.44 5.84
N ASP A 267 18.32 8.13 5.63
CA ASP A 267 19.41 7.14 5.67
C ASP A 267 20.51 7.42 4.63
N VAL A 268 20.15 8.03 3.51
CA VAL A 268 21.10 8.44 2.45
C VAL A 268 21.71 9.81 2.77
N VAL A 269 20.90 10.78 3.16
CA VAL A 269 21.31 12.17 3.33
C VAL A 269 22.26 12.34 4.53
N ILE A 270 21.94 11.73 5.67
CA ILE A 270 22.72 11.94 6.91
C ILE A 270 24.19 11.54 6.74
N PRO A 271 24.55 10.32 6.29
CA PRO A 271 25.95 9.99 6.04
C PRO A 271 26.59 10.88 4.99
N TYR A 272 25.86 11.21 3.94
CA TYR A 272 26.37 12.01 2.84
C TYR A 272 26.80 13.41 3.27
N VAL A 273 26.01 14.12 4.07
CA VAL A 273 26.33 15.47 4.51
C VAL A 273 27.53 15.53 5.46
N HIS A 274 27.88 14.41 6.13
CA HIS A 274 29.09 14.25 6.94
C HIS A 274 30.32 13.96 6.08
N GLN A 275 30.18 13.18 5.03
CA GLN A 275 31.29 12.73 4.17
C GLN A 275 31.66 13.75 3.09
N ARG A 276 30.65 14.39 2.48
CA ARG A 276 30.85 15.37 1.39
C ARG A 276 31.41 16.66 1.95
N LYS A 277 32.55 17.08 1.42
CA LYS A 277 33.23 18.34 1.83
C LYS A 277 33.15 19.35 0.69
N GLN A 278 32.88 20.60 1.04
CA GLN A 278 33.06 21.80 0.21
C GLN A 278 33.57 22.95 1.08
N PHE A 279 34.30 23.86 0.49
CA PHE A 279 34.93 24.99 1.22
C PHE A 279 35.74 24.53 2.44
N GLY A 280 36.40 23.37 2.33
CA GLY A 280 37.29 22.82 3.36
C GLY A 280 36.59 22.05 4.51
N GLN A 281 35.25 21.95 4.54
CA GLN A 281 34.51 21.33 5.65
C GLN A 281 33.34 20.47 5.15
N PRO A 282 32.81 19.54 6.00
CA PRO A 282 31.61 18.79 5.68
C PRO A 282 30.42 19.70 5.36
N ILE A 283 29.63 19.37 4.34
CA ILE A 283 28.50 20.22 3.96
C ILE A 283 27.42 20.32 5.05
N GLY A 284 27.32 19.32 5.93
CA GLY A 284 26.44 19.34 7.11
C GLY A 284 26.75 20.42 8.14
N SER A 285 27.92 21.07 8.06
CA SER A 285 28.26 22.19 8.93
C SER A 285 27.68 23.54 8.47
N PHE A 286 27.16 23.61 7.23
CA PHE A 286 26.55 24.84 6.72
C PHE A 286 25.11 25.00 7.23
N GLN A 287 24.75 26.21 7.68
CA GLN A 287 23.46 26.51 8.29
C GLN A 287 22.26 26.22 7.35
N LEU A 288 22.38 26.47 6.02
CA LEU A 288 21.31 26.17 5.07
C LEU A 288 21.11 24.65 4.88
N VAL A 289 22.15 23.85 5.02
CA VAL A 289 22.06 22.39 5.03
C VAL A 289 21.42 21.92 6.32
N GLN A 290 21.83 22.46 7.47
CA GLN A 290 21.22 22.16 8.77
C GLN A 290 19.74 22.52 8.82
N GLY A 291 19.34 23.65 8.22
CA GLY A 291 17.94 24.03 8.07
C GLY A 291 17.12 22.98 7.33
N LYS A 292 17.61 22.48 6.17
CA LYS A 292 16.93 21.39 5.46
C LYS A 292 16.85 20.08 6.24
N LEU A 293 17.92 19.71 6.95
CA LEU A 293 17.89 18.52 7.83
C LEU A 293 16.85 18.65 8.94
N ALA A 294 16.72 19.85 9.53
CA ALA A 294 15.70 20.13 10.54
C ALA A 294 14.28 20.00 9.98
N ASP A 295 14.02 20.55 8.79
CA ASP A 295 12.73 20.45 8.12
C ASP A 295 12.38 18.99 7.78
N MET A 296 13.35 18.23 7.23
CA MET A 296 13.16 16.81 6.91
C MET A 296 12.85 15.98 8.17
N TYR A 297 13.62 16.16 9.24
CA TYR A 297 13.44 15.46 10.51
C TYR A 297 12.07 15.76 11.14
N THR A 298 11.72 17.04 11.24
CA THR A 298 10.47 17.49 11.83
C THR A 298 9.26 16.98 11.03
N THR A 299 9.33 17.09 9.70
CA THR A 299 8.28 16.60 8.80
C THR A 299 8.05 15.10 8.96
N MET A 300 9.11 14.30 8.96
CA MET A 300 9.03 12.85 9.11
C MET A 300 8.37 12.46 10.45
N ASN A 301 8.79 13.09 11.57
CA ASN A 301 8.21 12.78 12.88
C ASN A 301 6.77 13.24 13.02
N ALA A 302 6.39 14.38 12.44
CA ALA A 302 4.99 14.83 12.40
C ALA A 302 4.11 13.86 11.62
N CYS A 303 4.59 13.35 10.48
CA CYS A 303 3.90 12.34 9.70
C CYS A 303 3.74 11.02 10.48
N ARG A 304 4.81 10.53 11.14
CA ARG A 304 4.75 9.34 12.00
C ARG A 304 3.73 9.49 13.12
N ALA A 305 3.77 10.60 13.85
CA ALA A 305 2.83 10.85 14.95
C ALA A 305 1.39 10.73 14.47
N TYR A 306 1.07 11.33 13.32
CA TYR A 306 -0.28 11.28 12.76
C TYR A 306 -0.66 9.87 12.29
N VAL A 307 0.20 9.20 11.51
CA VAL A 307 -0.08 7.84 11.01
C VAL A 307 -0.26 6.85 12.16
N TYR A 308 0.61 6.88 13.17
CA TYR A 308 0.50 5.97 14.32
C TYR A 308 -0.72 6.25 15.19
N ALA A 309 -1.11 7.53 15.34
CA ALA A 309 -2.35 7.90 16.06
C ALA A 309 -3.59 7.32 15.35
N VAL A 310 -3.64 7.43 14.00
CA VAL A 310 -4.73 6.86 13.20
C VAL A 310 -4.71 5.35 13.25
N ALA A 311 -3.55 4.70 13.16
CA ALA A 311 -3.43 3.24 13.28
C ALA A 311 -3.95 2.72 14.63
N LYS A 312 -3.57 3.39 15.75
CA LYS A 312 -4.09 3.08 17.09
C LYS A 312 -5.62 3.30 17.19
N ALA A 313 -6.17 4.29 16.50
CA ALA A 313 -7.63 4.48 16.44
C ALA A 313 -8.30 3.34 15.65
N CYS A 314 -7.68 2.85 14.56
CA CYS A 314 -8.15 1.66 13.86
C CYS A 314 -8.21 0.43 14.78
N ASP A 315 -7.21 0.24 15.64
CA ASP A 315 -7.15 -0.89 16.58
C ASP A 315 -8.26 -0.85 17.64
N ARG A 316 -8.68 0.35 18.03
CA ARG A 316 -9.81 0.54 18.95
C ARG A 316 -11.19 0.52 18.26
N GLY A 317 -11.23 0.38 16.91
CA GLY A 317 -12.47 0.47 16.15
C GLY A 317 -13.04 1.91 16.05
N GLU A 318 -12.22 2.92 16.32
CA GLU A 318 -12.58 4.35 16.33
C GLU A 318 -12.16 5.08 15.06
N THR A 319 -11.92 4.35 13.97
CA THR A 319 -11.42 4.92 12.72
C THR A 319 -12.42 5.88 12.10
N ALA A 320 -12.04 7.14 11.98
CA ALA A 320 -12.78 8.12 11.18
C ALA A 320 -12.20 8.18 9.76
N ARG A 321 -13.07 8.21 8.76
CA ARG A 321 -12.68 8.25 7.34
C ARG A 321 -11.82 9.48 7.03
N LYS A 322 -12.17 10.65 7.60
CA LYS A 322 -11.41 11.88 7.44
C LYS A 322 -9.99 11.78 8.00
N ASP A 323 -9.79 11.08 9.13
CA ASP A 323 -8.48 10.95 9.76
C ASP A 323 -7.56 10.00 8.95
N ALA A 324 -8.09 8.87 8.49
CA ALA A 324 -7.35 7.97 7.60
C ALA A 324 -6.98 8.65 6.27
N ALA A 325 -7.91 9.42 5.69
CA ALA A 325 -7.63 10.21 4.49
C ALA A 325 -6.60 11.33 4.76
N GLY A 326 -6.66 11.97 5.93
CA GLY A 326 -5.72 13.01 6.36
C GLY A 326 -4.30 12.47 6.54
N ALA A 327 -4.16 11.31 7.16
CA ALA A 327 -2.85 10.69 7.37
C ALA A 327 -2.12 10.41 6.05
N ILE A 328 -2.78 9.75 5.09
CA ILE A 328 -2.16 9.46 3.78
C ILE A 328 -2.00 10.72 2.91
N LEU A 329 -2.92 11.68 2.99
CA LEU A 329 -2.79 12.97 2.29
C LEU A 329 -1.51 13.69 2.73
N TYR A 330 -1.36 13.87 4.03
CA TYR A 330 -0.23 14.62 4.58
C TYR A 330 1.09 13.88 4.37
N ALA A 331 1.16 12.59 4.72
CA ALA A 331 2.37 11.80 4.56
C ALA A 331 2.81 11.66 3.09
N GLY A 332 1.87 11.47 2.15
CA GLY A 332 2.17 11.36 0.72
C GLY A 332 2.78 12.62 0.14
N GLU A 333 2.16 13.78 0.36
CA GLU A 333 2.69 15.06 -0.14
C GLU A 333 4.02 15.44 0.52
N LYS A 334 4.16 15.16 1.83
CA LYS A 334 5.39 15.43 2.56
C LYS A 334 6.53 14.52 2.16
N ALA A 335 6.27 13.27 1.79
CA ALA A 335 7.31 12.39 1.27
C ALA A 335 7.86 12.88 -0.08
N THR A 336 7.00 13.36 -0.98
CA THR A 336 7.43 13.97 -2.25
C THR A 336 8.31 15.19 -1.98
N GLN A 337 7.90 16.10 -1.10
CA GLN A 337 8.69 17.28 -0.76
C GLN A 337 10.04 16.92 -0.12
N LEU A 338 10.03 15.99 0.84
CA LEU A 338 11.24 15.56 1.54
C LEU A 338 12.25 14.88 0.60
N THR A 339 11.77 14.09 -0.36
CA THR A 339 12.64 13.45 -1.36
C THR A 339 13.23 14.44 -2.36
N LEU A 340 12.54 15.54 -2.69
CA LEU A 340 13.11 16.66 -3.44
C LEU A 340 14.25 17.34 -2.65
N ASP A 341 14.06 17.54 -1.34
CA ASP A 341 15.11 18.10 -0.48
C ASP A 341 16.30 17.14 -0.37
N ALA A 342 16.08 15.83 -0.34
CA ALA A 342 17.15 14.84 -0.37
C ALA A 342 17.99 14.93 -1.66
N ILE A 343 17.35 15.03 -2.83
CA ILE A 343 18.02 15.27 -4.11
C ILE A 343 18.84 16.56 -4.04
N GLN A 344 18.25 17.64 -3.54
CA GLN A 344 18.89 18.94 -3.46
C GLN A 344 20.12 18.91 -2.54
N LEU A 345 20.07 18.20 -1.39
CA LEU A 345 21.19 18.07 -0.47
C LEU A 345 22.36 17.27 -1.04
N LEU A 346 22.09 16.30 -1.91
CA LEU A 346 23.13 15.56 -2.61
C LEU A 346 23.74 16.35 -3.80
N GLY A 347 23.08 17.41 -4.24
CA GLY A 347 23.53 18.22 -5.37
C GLY A 347 23.62 17.40 -6.66
N GLY A 348 24.72 17.49 -7.41
CA GLY A 348 24.90 16.74 -8.66
C GLY A 348 24.79 15.20 -8.45
N ASN A 349 25.21 14.68 -7.32
CA ASN A 349 25.05 13.26 -6.98
C ASN A 349 23.59 12.86 -6.75
N GLY A 350 22.73 13.77 -6.32
CA GLY A 350 21.28 13.51 -6.21
C GLY A 350 20.58 13.45 -7.56
N TYR A 351 21.21 13.97 -8.62
CA TYR A 351 20.64 14.03 -9.97
C TYR A 351 21.05 12.86 -10.88
N ILE A 352 21.94 11.99 -10.40
CA ILE A 352 22.36 10.77 -11.09
C ILE A 352 21.82 9.53 -10.38
N ASN A 353 21.68 8.42 -11.11
CA ASN A 353 21.07 7.19 -10.59
C ASN A 353 22.01 6.32 -9.73
N ASP A 354 23.19 6.82 -9.39
CA ASP A 354 24.11 6.14 -8.46
C ASP A 354 23.63 6.22 -6.99
N TYR A 355 22.76 7.19 -6.71
CA TYR A 355 22.08 7.36 -5.44
C TYR A 355 20.58 7.12 -5.58
N PRO A 356 19.90 6.54 -4.57
CA PRO A 356 18.50 6.15 -4.68
C PRO A 356 17.50 7.30 -4.61
N THR A 357 17.94 8.55 -4.42
CA THR A 357 17.07 9.73 -4.21
C THR A 357 16.09 9.94 -5.36
N GLY A 358 16.51 9.75 -6.61
CA GLY A 358 15.62 9.83 -7.76
C GLY A 358 14.53 8.74 -7.77
N ARG A 359 14.89 7.50 -7.37
CA ARG A 359 13.93 6.41 -7.19
C ARG A 359 12.93 6.73 -6.08
N LEU A 360 13.40 7.20 -4.93
CA LEU A 360 12.55 7.56 -3.79
C LEU A 360 11.53 8.64 -4.15
N LEU A 361 11.93 9.66 -4.93
CA LEU A 361 11.02 10.68 -5.44
C LEU A 361 9.94 10.10 -6.36
N ARG A 362 10.34 9.27 -7.32
CA ARG A 362 9.41 8.63 -8.27
C ARG A 362 8.41 7.73 -7.55
N ASP A 363 8.87 7.01 -6.54
CA ASP A 363 8.04 6.12 -5.71
C ASP A 363 7.08 6.93 -4.82
N ALA A 364 7.55 8.02 -4.20
CA ALA A 364 6.73 8.88 -3.35
C ALA A 364 5.51 9.46 -4.09
N LYS A 365 5.67 9.80 -5.37
CA LYS A 365 4.61 10.43 -6.16
C LYS A 365 3.35 9.58 -6.28
N LEU A 366 3.45 8.25 -6.21
CA LEU A 366 2.27 7.39 -6.26
C LEU A 366 1.31 7.66 -5.10
N TYR A 367 1.81 7.98 -3.92
CA TYR A 367 0.98 8.20 -2.73
C TYR A 367 0.10 9.46 -2.79
N GLU A 368 0.31 10.34 -3.74
CA GLU A 368 -0.59 11.46 -4.04
C GLU A 368 -1.70 11.08 -5.02
N ILE A 369 -1.61 9.92 -5.68
CA ILE A 369 -2.50 9.47 -6.74
C ILE A 369 -3.32 8.26 -6.32
N GLY A 370 -2.67 7.24 -5.76
CA GLY A 370 -3.29 5.95 -5.38
C GLY A 370 -4.16 6.03 -4.12
N ALA A 371 -5.12 5.13 -3.96
CA ALA A 371 -6.10 5.10 -2.86
C ALA A 371 -6.94 6.38 -2.73
N GLY A 372 -7.26 7.00 -3.87
CA GLY A 372 -7.86 8.33 -4.02
C GLY A 372 -6.79 9.42 -4.12
N THR A 373 -6.95 10.33 -5.08
CA THR A 373 -5.99 11.43 -5.27
C THR A 373 -5.98 12.39 -4.08
N SER A 374 -4.92 13.20 -3.97
CA SER A 374 -4.84 14.26 -2.94
C SER A 374 -6.07 15.18 -2.95
N GLU A 375 -6.64 15.48 -4.13
CA GLU A 375 -7.84 16.30 -4.29
C GLU A 375 -9.09 15.58 -3.75
N ILE A 376 -9.26 14.29 -4.05
CA ILE A 376 -10.37 13.46 -3.55
C ILE A 376 -10.31 13.36 -2.02
N ARG A 377 -9.12 13.19 -1.45
CA ARG A 377 -8.95 13.15 0.02
C ARG A 377 -9.31 14.48 0.66
N ARG A 378 -8.88 15.63 0.08
CA ARG A 378 -9.26 16.96 0.55
C ARG A 378 -10.76 17.19 0.50
N TRP A 379 -11.37 16.84 -0.62
CA TRP A 379 -12.82 16.95 -0.78
C TRP A 379 -13.56 16.11 0.27
N LEU A 380 -13.13 14.87 0.47
CA LEU A 380 -13.74 13.96 1.47
C LEU A 380 -13.62 14.54 2.88
N ILE A 381 -12.43 14.96 3.29
CA ILE A 381 -12.17 15.53 4.64
C ILE A 381 -13.02 16.78 4.85
N GLY A 382 -13.00 17.71 3.89
CA GLY A 382 -13.76 18.97 4.00
C GLY A 382 -15.27 18.75 4.07
N ARG A 383 -15.79 17.80 3.28
CA ARG A 383 -17.21 17.44 3.30
C ARG A 383 -17.62 16.84 4.65
N GLU A 384 -16.85 15.85 5.16
CA GLU A 384 -17.18 15.22 6.44
C GLU A 384 -17.13 16.22 7.61
N LEU A 385 -16.10 17.06 7.63
CA LEU A 385 -16.03 18.14 8.64
C LEU A 385 -17.24 19.05 8.59
N PHE A 386 -17.70 19.45 7.39
CA PHE A 386 -18.89 20.29 7.24
C PHE A 386 -20.16 19.57 7.69
N GLU A 387 -20.33 18.28 7.33
CA GLU A 387 -21.49 17.48 7.70
C GLU A 387 -21.56 17.21 9.22
N GLU A 388 -20.43 17.01 9.89
CA GLU A 388 -20.35 16.76 11.34
C GLU A 388 -20.54 18.01 12.21
N THR A 389 -20.38 19.21 11.64
CA THR A 389 -20.47 20.47 12.37
C THR A 389 -21.74 21.29 12.02
N ALA A 390 -22.64 20.72 11.23
CA ALA A 390 -23.87 21.36 10.77
C ALA A 390 -25.00 21.34 11.84
#